data_bdfac725621292bb53318029a84deac3
#
_entry.id   bdfac725621292bb53318029a84deac3
#
_cell.length_a   1.000
_cell.length_b   1.000
_cell.length_c   1.000
_cell.angle_alpha   90.00
_cell.angle_beta   90.00
_cell.angle_gamma   90.00
#
_symmetry.space_group_name_H-M   'P 1'
#
loop_
_entity.id
_entity.type
_entity.pdbx_description
1 polymer ?
#
loop_
_entity_poly.entity_id
_entity_poly.type
_entity_poly.pdbx_seq_one_letter_code
_entity_poly.pdbx_strand_id
1 'polypeptide(L)'
;MPSLQQDLRCLPPALKVRAQNTQRQRPIVMSKYSQIYTDLLASITTERLARGARLPSETELMARYEASRGTVRKAIEQLQERGFAQKIHGKGTFVLSSSPIEFQLGGIVSFQETYPSLGNDVSTDVVEFTHFALEGALCEKIDAEVGSLITRIKRVRRIDGKRVILDINCFVSELIPGLDQEIAQHSIYAHIEQTLNLQISYAQRTIEAVPRSKDDQLHLDLEGQSHVIVVSNQTFLQDGRQFEYTESRHTLDKFYFSDIARR
;
A
#
# COMPACT_ATOMS: atom_id res chain seq x y z
N MET A 1 -55.55 42.90 29.41
CA MET A 1 -55.04 43.92 28.48
C MET A 1 -54.16 44.87 29.24
N PRO A 2 -52.92 45.09 28.88
CA PRO A 2 -52.45 45.70 27.61
C PRO A 2 -51.30 44.96 26.92
N SER A 3 -51.23 45.24 25.63
CA SER A 3 -50.26 45.08 24.59
C SER A 3 -48.80 45.28 24.98
N LEU A 4 -47.96 44.37 24.56
CA LEU A 4 -46.51 44.54 24.41
C LEU A 4 -46.10 44.36 22.94
N GLN A 5 -46.19 45.47 22.18
CA GLN A 5 -45.42 45.80 21.02
C GLN A 5 -44.31 46.73 21.48
N GLN A 6 -43.07 46.40 21.07
CA GLN A 6 -41.77 47.11 21.14
C GLN A 6 -40.74 46.21 21.82
N ASP A 7 -39.81 45.57 21.04
CA ASP A 7 -38.60 46.16 20.51
C ASP A 7 -37.90 45.18 19.53
N LEU A 8 -38.07 45.43 18.26
CA LEU A 8 -37.27 44.84 17.18
C LEU A 8 -36.29 45.90 16.66
N ARG A 9 -35.21 46.16 17.36
CA ARG A 9 -34.08 46.92 16.81
C ARG A 9 -32.83 46.59 17.60
N CYS A 10 -32.07 45.60 17.14
CA CYS A 10 -30.61 45.47 17.25
C CYS A 10 -30.20 44.05 16.91
N LEU A 11 -30.25 43.69 15.62
CA LEU A 11 -29.51 42.57 15.09
C LEU A 11 -28.41 43.12 14.19
N PRO A 12 -27.13 42.72 14.38
CA PRO A 12 -26.04 43.12 13.50
C PRO A 12 -26.19 42.47 12.13
N PRO A 13 -25.61 43.07 11.06
CA PRO A 13 -25.85 42.67 9.69
C PRO A 13 -25.32 41.26 9.41
N ALA A 14 -26.16 40.48 8.72
CA ALA A 14 -25.88 39.14 8.22
C ALA A 14 -24.50 39.06 7.56
N LEU A 15 -23.66 38.17 8.11
CA LEU A 15 -22.47 37.65 7.41
C LEU A 15 -22.96 36.94 6.14
N LYS A 16 -22.71 37.56 5.01
CA LYS A 16 -22.80 36.93 3.69
C LYS A 16 -21.77 35.81 3.65
N VAL A 17 -22.17 34.59 3.93
CA VAL A 17 -21.39 33.40 3.61
C VAL A 17 -21.36 33.34 2.09
N ARG A 18 -20.24 33.77 1.54
CA ARG A 18 -19.88 33.51 0.15
C ARG A 18 -19.80 31.99 -0.03
N ALA A 19 -20.73 31.44 -0.78
CA ALA A 19 -20.57 30.13 -1.39
C ALA A 19 -19.32 30.21 -2.29
N GLN A 20 -18.22 29.70 -1.80
CA GLN A 20 -17.00 29.55 -2.60
C GLN A 20 -16.62 28.08 -2.66
N ASN A 21 -16.58 27.67 -3.90
CA ASN A 21 -15.77 26.58 -4.43
C ASN A 21 -16.26 25.15 -4.12
N THR A 22 -17.21 24.72 -4.90
CA THR A 22 -17.23 23.36 -5.40
C THR A 22 -15.93 23.14 -6.19
N GLN A 23 -14.88 22.76 -5.50
CA GLN A 23 -13.69 22.22 -6.18
C GLN A 23 -14.17 20.96 -6.91
N ARG A 24 -14.33 21.08 -8.23
CA ARG A 24 -14.42 19.94 -9.14
C ARG A 24 -13.20 19.07 -8.82
N GLN A 25 -13.42 17.92 -8.21
CA GLN A 25 -12.44 16.85 -8.14
C GLN A 25 -12.00 16.60 -9.58
N ARG A 26 -10.79 17.02 -9.91
CA ARG A 26 -10.15 16.64 -11.18
C ARG A 26 -10.03 15.12 -11.13
N PRO A 27 -10.50 14.40 -12.15
CA PRO A 27 -10.26 12.96 -12.21
C PRO A 27 -8.75 12.73 -12.08
N ILE A 28 -8.36 11.79 -11.25
CA ILE A 28 -6.95 11.37 -11.09
C ILE A 28 -6.52 10.85 -12.46
N VAL A 29 -5.82 11.69 -13.23
CA VAL A 29 -5.26 11.29 -14.51
C VAL A 29 -4.05 10.43 -14.18
N MET A 30 -4.21 9.10 -14.24
CA MET A 30 -3.09 8.18 -14.14
C MET A 30 -1.98 8.61 -15.10
N SER A 31 -0.75 8.66 -14.62
CA SER A 31 0.38 8.98 -15.48
C SER A 31 0.45 7.96 -16.63
N LYS A 32 0.86 8.39 -17.83
CA LYS A 32 1.00 7.48 -18.99
C LYS A 32 1.88 6.27 -18.66
N TYR A 33 2.89 6.45 -17.84
CA TYR A 33 3.74 5.36 -17.37
C TYR A 33 2.94 4.34 -16.52
N SER A 34 2.14 4.79 -15.57
CA SER A 34 1.31 3.92 -14.73
C SER A 34 0.28 3.17 -15.56
N GLN A 35 -0.33 3.83 -16.54
CA GLN A 35 -1.28 3.20 -17.47
C GLN A 35 -0.61 2.07 -18.27
N ILE A 36 0.55 2.33 -18.89
CA ILE A 36 1.30 1.33 -19.65
C ILE A 36 1.67 0.14 -18.78
N TYR A 37 2.17 0.41 -17.58
CA TYR A 37 2.53 -0.63 -16.60
C TYR A 37 1.32 -1.50 -16.23
N THR A 38 0.21 -0.89 -15.86
CA THR A 38 -1.02 -1.60 -15.44
C THR A 38 -1.60 -2.45 -16.58
N ASP A 39 -1.66 -1.92 -17.79
CA ASP A 39 -2.21 -2.64 -18.95
C ASP A 39 -1.33 -3.84 -19.36
N LEU A 40 -0.01 -3.67 -19.33
CA LEU A 40 0.93 -4.77 -19.60
C LEU A 40 0.86 -5.82 -18.51
N LEU A 41 0.82 -5.40 -17.24
CA LEU A 41 0.67 -6.29 -16.09
C LEU A 41 -0.63 -7.10 -16.19
N ALA A 42 -1.76 -6.44 -16.45
CA ALA A 42 -3.04 -7.10 -16.65
C ALA A 42 -3.00 -8.10 -17.82
N SER A 43 -2.30 -7.77 -18.91
CA SER A 43 -2.16 -8.67 -20.06
C SER A 43 -1.32 -9.92 -19.72
N ILE A 44 -0.35 -9.78 -18.82
CA ILE A 44 0.48 -10.88 -18.33
C ILE A 44 -0.30 -11.74 -17.34
N THR A 45 -0.95 -11.14 -16.34
CA THR A 45 -1.67 -11.86 -15.28
C THR A 45 -2.94 -12.57 -15.77
N THR A 46 -3.59 -12.04 -16.79
CA THR A 46 -4.74 -12.71 -17.46
C THR A 46 -4.33 -13.69 -18.57
N GLU A 47 -3.05 -14.05 -18.63
CA GLU A 47 -2.46 -14.96 -19.62
C GLU A 47 -2.68 -14.57 -21.10
N ARG A 48 -3.13 -13.35 -21.38
CA ARG A 48 -3.15 -12.83 -22.76
C ARG A 48 -1.73 -12.76 -23.35
N LEU A 49 -0.74 -12.58 -22.48
CA LEU A 49 0.68 -12.71 -22.76
C LEU A 49 1.24 -13.83 -21.88
N ALA A 50 1.25 -15.05 -22.39
CA ALA A 50 1.73 -16.22 -21.68
C ALA A 50 3.25 -16.14 -21.37
N ARG A 51 3.71 -16.95 -20.40
CA ARG A 51 5.13 -17.10 -20.09
C ARG A 51 5.94 -17.42 -21.37
N GLY A 52 7.03 -16.69 -21.57
CA GLY A 52 7.87 -16.79 -22.76
C GLY A 52 7.36 -15.98 -23.97
N ALA A 53 6.16 -15.38 -23.88
CA ALA A 53 5.68 -14.48 -24.93
C ALA A 53 6.53 -13.20 -24.97
N ARG A 54 6.70 -12.65 -26.16
CA ARG A 54 7.39 -11.37 -26.35
C ARG A 54 6.42 -10.23 -26.05
N LEU A 55 6.84 -9.27 -25.21
CA LEU A 55 6.13 -8.01 -25.03
C LEU A 55 6.16 -7.19 -26.34
N PRO A 56 5.17 -6.34 -26.57
CA PRO A 56 5.23 -5.36 -27.65
C PRO A 56 6.53 -4.52 -27.53
N SER A 57 7.10 -4.16 -28.65
CA SER A 57 8.32 -3.38 -28.71
C SER A 57 8.14 -1.97 -28.14
N GLU A 58 9.23 -1.33 -27.72
CA GLU A 58 9.20 0.07 -27.25
C GLU A 58 8.49 0.97 -28.29
N THR A 59 8.73 0.76 -29.59
CA THR A 59 8.15 1.54 -30.68
C THR A 59 6.64 1.34 -30.79
N GLU A 60 6.17 0.10 -30.69
CA GLU A 60 4.73 -0.23 -30.69
C GLU A 60 4.01 0.35 -29.48
N LEU A 61 4.63 0.28 -28.28
CA LEU A 61 4.09 0.87 -27.06
C LEU A 61 4.05 2.41 -27.14
N MET A 62 5.10 3.03 -27.68
CA MET A 62 5.13 4.48 -27.92
C MET A 62 3.96 4.94 -28.80
N ALA A 63 3.73 4.22 -29.91
CA ALA A 63 2.62 4.52 -30.82
C ALA A 63 1.25 4.27 -30.18
N ARG A 64 1.08 3.13 -29.48
CA ARG A 64 -0.19 2.75 -28.84
C ARG A 64 -0.63 3.71 -27.74
N TYR A 65 0.31 4.20 -26.92
CA TYR A 65 0.01 5.04 -25.76
C TYR A 65 0.33 6.52 -25.98
N GLU A 66 0.79 6.88 -27.18
CA GLU A 66 1.27 8.25 -27.48
C GLU A 66 2.23 8.76 -26.40
N ALA A 67 3.19 7.91 -26.02
CA ALA A 67 4.09 8.14 -24.91
C ALA A 67 5.55 8.28 -25.38
N SER A 68 6.35 9.03 -24.62
CA SER A 68 7.78 9.13 -24.88
C SER A 68 8.50 7.79 -24.66
N ARG A 69 9.65 7.60 -25.32
CA ARG A 69 10.49 6.40 -25.12
C ARG A 69 10.88 6.22 -23.65
N GLY A 70 11.20 7.29 -22.94
CA GLY A 70 11.53 7.25 -21.51
C GLY A 70 10.37 6.75 -20.65
N THR A 71 9.15 7.20 -20.95
CA THR A 71 7.92 6.74 -20.26
C THR A 71 7.67 5.25 -20.46
N VAL A 72 7.81 4.76 -21.71
CA VAL A 72 7.66 3.34 -22.04
C VAL A 72 8.72 2.50 -21.36
N ARG A 73 10.00 2.95 -21.44
CA ARG A 73 11.12 2.24 -20.79
C ARG A 73 10.93 2.10 -19.30
N LYS A 74 10.54 3.18 -18.61
CA LYS A 74 10.26 3.16 -17.17
C LYS A 74 9.19 2.13 -16.81
N ALA A 75 8.12 1.99 -17.61
CA ALA A 75 7.08 0.98 -17.39
C ALA A 75 7.61 -0.45 -17.59
N ILE A 76 8.42 -0.67 -18.64
CA ILE A 76 9.04 -1.98 -18.89
C ILE A 76 10.08 -2.32 -17.82
N GLU A 77 10.90 -1.36 -17.38
CA GLU A 77 11.87 -1.54 -16.31
C GLU A 77 11.20 -1.96 -15.02
N GLN A 78 10.07 -1.35 -14.68
CA GLN A 78 9.28 -1.74 -13.51
C GLN A 78 8.72 -3.18 -13.62
N LEU A 79 8.28 -3.62 -14.80
CA LEU A 79 7.90 -5.02 -15.02
C LEU A 79 9.11 -5.96 -14.87
N GLN A 80 10.30 -5.54 -15.27
CA GLN A 80 11.52 -6.33 -15.13
C GLN A 80 11.98 -6.38 -13.66
N GLU A 81 11.98 -5.26 -12.96
CA GLU A 81 12.31 -5.18 -11.53
C GLU A 81 11.39 -6.07 -10.70
N ARG A 82 10.12 -6.10 -11.05
CA ARG A 82 9.11 -6.95 -10.39
C ARG A 82 9.08 -8.40 -10.93
N GLY A 83 10.00 -8.79 -11.79
CA GLY A 83 10.15 -10.17 -12.26
C GLY A 83 9.10 -10.66 -13.25
N PHE A 84 8.22 -9.81 -13.75
CA PHE A 84 7.24 -10.19 -14.77
C PHE A 84 7.84 -10.30 -16.16
N ALA A 85 8.93 -9.60 -16.43
CA ALA A 85 9.55 -9.58 -17.74
C ALA A 85 11.07 -9.61 -17.68
N GLN A 86 11.72 -10.07 -18.76
CA GLN A 86 13.15 -10.04 -18.92
C GLN A 86 13.52 -9.49 -20.30
N LYS A 87 14.47 -8.56 -20.33
CA LYS A 87 15.07 -8.08 -21.58
C LYS A 87 16.18 -9.00 -22.01
N ILE A 88 16.07 -9.51 -23.22
CA ILE A 88 17.12 -10.29 -23.87
C ILE A 88 17.77 -9.40 -24.94
N HIS A 89 19.06 -9.16 -24.81
CA HIS A 89 19.78 -8.29 -25.74
C HIS A 89 19.59 -8.73 -27.19
N GLY A 90 19.23 -7.80 -28.07
CA GLY A 90 18.97 -8.07 -29.50
C GLY A 90 17.66 -8.81 -29.81
N LYS A 91 16.95 -9.38 -28.82
CA LYS A 91 15.74 -10.18 -29.05
C LYS A 91 14.46 -9.50 -28.57
N GLY A 92 14.54 -8.57 -27.61
CA GLY A 92 13.40 -7.86 -27.04
C GLY A 92 13.13 -8.20 -25.58
N THR A 93 11.94 -7.87 -25.10
CA THR A 93 11.50 -8.15 -23.72
C THR A 93 10.48 -9.29 -23.73
N PHE A 94 10.64 -10.26 -22.85
CA PHE A 94 9.84 -11.48 -22.78
C PHE A 94 9.21 -11.63 -21.40
N VAL A 95 8.01 -12.20 -21.34
CA VAL A 95 7.32 -12.53 -20.09
C VAL A 95 8.06 -13.66 -19.38
N LEU A 96 8.46 -13.43 -18.12
CA LEU A 96 9.09 -14.44 -17.26
C LEU A 96 8.08 -15.24 -16.45
N SER A 97 7.10 -14.57 -15.90
CA SER A 97 6.08 -15.17 -15.07
C SER A 97 4.74 -14.52 -15.35
N SER A 98 3.67 -15.32 -15.46
CA SER A 98 2.28 -14.87 -15.54
C SER A 98 1.60 -14.93 -14.17
N SER A 99 2.17 -15.64 -13.20
CA SER A 99 1.70 -15.59 -11.84
C SER A 99 2.12 -14.27 -11.21
N PRO A 100 1.21 -13.55 -10.60
CA PRO A 100 1.58 -12.49 -9.69
C PRO A 100 2.39 -13.18 -8.59
N ILE A 101 3.63 -12.75 -8.44
CA ILE A 101 4.47 -13.23 -7.36
C ILE A 101 3.86 -12.68 -6.10
N GLU A 102 3.28 -13.55 -5.31
CA GLU A 102 2.44 -13.20 -4.18
C GLU A 102 3.18 -12.37 -3.11
N PHE A 103 4.50 -12.42 -3.09
CA PHE A 103 5.33 -11.58 -2.23
C PHE A 103 6.64 -11.19 -2.96
N GLN A 104 6.73 -9.94 -3.45
CA GLN A 104 7.96 -9.43 -4.05
C GLN A 104 8.84 -8.79 -2.97
N LEU A 105 10.09 -9.27 -2.82
CA LEU A 105 11.08 -8.61 -1.97
C LEU A 105 11.52 -7.24 -2.53
N GLY A 106 11.44 -7.03 -3.81
CA GLY A 106 11.96 -5.85 -4.47
C GLY A 106 11.10 -4.59 -4.42
N GLY A 107 9.95 -4.59 -3.74
CA GLY A 107 9.06 -3.42 -3.69
C GLY A 107 8.31 -3.27 -2.38
N ILE A 108 8.05 -2.03 -2.00
CA ILE A 108 7.12 -1.67 -0.93
C ILE A 108 5.77 -1.48 -1.61
N VAL A 109 4.89 -2.48 -1.54
CA VAL A 109 3.59 -2.47 -2.21
C VAL A 109 2.50 -2.62 -1.16
N SER A 110 1.47 -1.80 -1.26
CA SER A 110 0.31 -1.90 -0.40
C SER A 110 -0.49 -3.17 -0.71
N PHE A 111 -1.10 -3.78 0.32
CA PHE A 111 -2.00 -4.92 0.17
C PHE A 111 -3.09 -4.65 -0.87
N GLN A 112 -3.68 -3.44 -0.87
CA GLN A 112 -4.71 -3.04 -1.82
C GLN A 112 -4.22 -2.87 -3.26
N GLU A 113 -2.93 -2.68 -3.46
CA GLU A 113 -2.34 -2.62 -4.81
C GLU A 113 -2.06 -4.01 -5.37
N THR A 114 -1.80 -4.96 -4.51
CA THR A 114 -1.37 -6.32 -4.89
C THR A 114 -2.56 -7.24 -5.14
N TYR A 115 -3.46 -7.41 -4.18
CA TYR A 115 -4.44 -8.48 -4.19
C TYR A 115 -5.68 -8.27 -5.08
N PRO A 116 -6.26 -7.07 -5.22
CA PRO A 116 -7.40 -6.87 -6.14
C PRO A 116 -7.04 -7.13 -7.61
N SER A 117 -5.78 -6.90 -7.98
CA SER A 117 -5.29 -7.19 -9.34
C SER A 117 -5.27 -8.69 -9.66
N LEU A 118 -5.43 -9.56 -8.63
CA LEU A 118 -5.46 -11.02 -8.74
C LEU A 118 -6.87 -11.60 -8.90
N GLY A 119 -7.90 -10.75 -8.87
CA GLY A 119 -9.29 -11.18 -8.97
C GLY A 119 -9.85 -11.84 -7.68
N ASN A 120 -9.12 -11.76 -6.57
CA ASN A 120 -9.57 -12.28 -5.27
C ASN A 120 -10.55 -11.29 -4.61
N ASP A 121 -11.51 -11.83 -3.85
CA ASP A 121 -12.32 -11.04 -2.93
C ASP A 121 -11.47 -10.70 -1.69
N VAL A 122 -11.12 -9.43 -1.53
CA VAL A 122 -10.24 -8.97 -0.45
C VAL A 122 -10.92 -7.91 0.40
N SER A 123 -10.78 -8.04 1.72
CA SER A 123 -11.25 -7.03 2.67
C SER A 123 -10.26 -6.80 3.80
N THR A 124 -10.42 -5.67 4.47
CA THR A 124 -9.58 -5.23 5.58
C THR A 124 -10.44 -4.83 6.75
N ASP A 125 -10.23 -5.47 7.89
CA ASP A 125 -10.86 -5.11 9.16
C ASP A 125 -9.82 -4.44 10.07
N VAL A 126 -10.05 -3.21 10.51
CA VAL A 126 -9.24 -2.56 11.55
C VAL A 126 -9.73 -3.06 12.90
N VAL A 127 -8.92 -3.87 13.59
CA VAL A 127 -9.27 -4.49 14.87
C VAL A 127 -8.68 -3.79 16.08
N GLU A 128 -7.66 -2.95 15.88
CA GLU A 128 -7.09 -2.09 16.91
C GLU A 128 -6.58 -0.79 16.27
N PHE A 129 -6.81 0.32 16.96
CA PHE A 129 -6.25 1.64 16.64
C PHE A 129 -5.94 2.35 17.96
N THR A 130 -4.67 2.45 18.34
CA THR A 130 -4.23 2.96 19.64
C THR A 130 -3.01 3.86 19.51
N HIS A 131 -2.85 4.73 20.52
CA HIS A 131 -1.66 5.56 20.66
C HIS A 131 -0.98 5.26 21.99
N PHE A 132 0.36 5.21 21.97
CA PHE A 132 1.16 4.99 23.19
C PHE A 132 2.56 5.61 23.04
N ALA A 133 3.24 5.79 24.14
CA ALA A 133 4.62 6.26 24.14
C ALA A 133 5.58 5.12 23.75
N LEU A 134 6.56 5.41 22.90
CA LEU A 134 7.59 4.44 22.51
C LEU A 134 8.40 3.99 23.73
N GLU A 135 8.36 2.69 24.01
CA GLU A 135 9.07 2.08 25.13
C GLU A 135 9.40 0.59 24.87
N GLY A 136 10.28 0.05 25.73
CA GLY A 136 10.60 -1.38 25.74
C GLY A 136 11.24 -1.89 24.45
N ALA A 137 10.92 -3.13 24.05
CA ALA A 137 11.53 -3.79 22.89
C ALA A 137 11.25 -3.09 21.55
N LEU A 138 10.22 -2.24 21.47
CA LEU A 138 9.92 -1.50 20.25
C LEU A 138 10.97 -0.41 19.95
N CYS A 139 11.70 0.09 20.99
CA CYS A 139 12.80 1.02 20.80
C CYS A 139 13.97 0.44 19.98
N GLU A 140 14.10 -0.88 19.91
CA GLU A 140 15.09 -1.54 19.06
C GLU A 140 14.64 -1.66 17.60
N LYS A 141 13.35 -1.43 17.34
CA LYS A 141 12.72 -1.59 16.02
C LYS A 141 12.39 -0.27 15.33
N ILE A 142 12.21 0.80 16.12
CA ILE A 142 11.84 2.13 15.64
C ILE A 142 12.92 3.11 16.04
N ASP A 143 13.51 3.77 15.06
CA ASP A 143 14.49 4.84 15.23
C ASP A 143 13.78 6.16 15.56
N ALA A 144 13.36 6.30 16.81
CA ALA A 144 12.76 7.49 17.38
C ALA A 144 13.13 7.61 18.86
N GLU A 145 12.99 8.79 19.43
CA GLU A 145 13.29 9.03 20.85
C GLU A 145 12.33 8.22 21.74
N VAL A 146 12.85 7.69 22.83
CA VAL A 146 12.04 7.03 23.87
C VAL A 146 10.98 8.01 24.37
N GLY A 147 9.72 7.58 24.41
CA GLY A 147 8.59 8.43 24.75
C GLY A 147 7.90 9.10 23.56
N SER A 148 8.46 9.01 22.33
CA SER A 148 7.77 9.47 21.13
C SER A 148 6.38 8.81 20.99
N LEU A 149 5.40 9.56 20.53
CA LEU A 149 4.07 9.03 20.33
C LEU A 149 4.03 8.08 19.13
N ILE A 150 3.56 6.85 19.36
CA ILE A 150 3.39 5.82 18.35
C ILE A 150 1.91 5.57 18.11
N THR A 151 1.49 5.55 16.85
CA THR A 151 0.17 5.08 16.42
C THR A 151 0.29 3.61 16.04
N ARG A 152 -0.34 2.71 16.81
CA ARG A 152 -0.41 1.29 16.48
C ARG A 152 -1.76 0.96 15.88
N ILE A 153 -1.71 0.23 14.75
CA ILE A 153 -2.89 -0.22 14.03
C ILE A 153 -2.74 -1.73 13.82
N LYS A 154 -3.76 -2.51 14.23
CA LYS A 154 -3.87 -3.92 13.82
C LYS A 154 -4.97 -4.05 12.78
N ARG A 155 -4.63 -4.72 11.68
CA ARG A 155 -5.54 -4.95 10.56
C ARG A 155 -5.56 -6.43 10.20
N VAL A 156 -6.75 -6.99 10.13
CA VAL A 156 -6.95 -8.35 9.62
C VAL A 156 -7.29 -8.28 8.15
N ARG A 157 -6.54 -8.99 7.31
CA ARG A 157 -6.78 -9.09 5.88
C ARG A 157 -7.47 -10.41 5.57
N ARG A 158 -8.56 -10.30 4.84
CA ARG A 158 -9.27 -11.46 4.32
C ARG A 158 -9.01 -11.62 2.83
N ILE A 159 -8.85 -12.86 2.43
CA ILE A 159 -8.76 -13.27 1.03
C ILE A 159 -9.76 -14.41 0.86
N ASP A 160 -10.72 -14.25 -0.04
CA ASP A 160 -11.80 -15.20 -0.29
C ASP A 160 -12.54 -15.60 1.03
N GLY A 161 -12.80 -14.60 1.86
CA GLY A 161 -13.49 -14.73 3.15
C GLY A 161 -12.63 -15.26 4.32
N LYS A 162 -11.43 -15.80 4.09
CA LYS A 162 -10.53 -16.29 5.13
C LYS A 162 -9.61 -15.21 5.68
N ARG A 163 -9.42 -15.16 7.01
CA ARG A 163 -8.48 -14.28 7.71
C ARG A 163 -7.07 -14.84 7.60
N VAL A 164 -6.27 -14.28 6.72
CA VAL A 164 -4.98 -14.89 6.32
C VAL A 164 -3.76 -14.04 6.67
N ILE A 165 -3.95 -12.73 6.93
CA ILE A 165 -2.87 -11.83 7.33
C ILE A 165 -3.33 -10.99 8.51
N LEU A 166 -2.49 -10.89 9.55
CA LEU A 166 -2.58 -9.92 10.63
C LEU A 166 -1.43 -8.92 10.49
N ASP A 167 -1.74 -7.70 10.04
CA ASP A 167 -0.79 -6.60 10.00
C ASP A 167 -0.79 -5.86 11.33
N ILE A 168 0.38 -5.67 11.92
CA ILE A 168 0.62 -4.84 13.09
C ILE A 168 1.53 -3.70 12.65
N ASN A 169 0.99 -2.53 12.42
CA ASN A 169 1.73 -1.34 11.99
C ASN A 169 1.96 -0.41 13.19
N CYS A 170 3.17 0.07 13.36
CA CYS A 170 3.55 1.07 14.35
C CYS A 170 4.16 2.28 13.62
N PHE A 171 3.44 3.40 13.61
CA PHE A 171 3.87 4.63 12.97
C PHE A 171 4.38 5.63 14.00
N VAL A 172 5.44 6.35 13.68
CA VAL A 172 5.86 7.54 14.44
C VAL A 172 4.82 8.63 14.15
N SER A 173 3.96 8.92 15.14
CA SER A 173 2.75 9.74 14.94
C SER A 173 3.07 11.16 14.43
N GLU A 174 4.19 11.73 14.85
CA GLU A 174 4.63 13.05 14.41
C GLU A 174 4.94 13.10 12.91
N LEU A 175 5.47 12.00 12.35
CA LEU A 175 5.82 11.92 10.94
C LEU A 175 4.61 11.67 10.02
N ILE A 176 3.55 11.04 10.56
CA ILE A 176 2.34 10.69 9.81
C ILE A 176 1.11 11.31 10.48
N PRO A 177 0.97 12.64 10.45
CA PRO A 177 -0.16 13.33 11.06
C PRO A 177 -1.49 13.01 10.34
N GLY A 178 -2.59 13.08 11.09
CA GLY A 178 -3.94 12.91 10.55
C GLY A 178 -4.32 11.47 10.21
N LEU A 179 -3.49 10.48 10.60
CA LEU A 179 -3.83 9.07 10.43
C LEU A 179 -4.97 8.71 11.39
N ASP A 180 -6.06 8.18 10.83
CA ASP A 180 -7.26 7.78 11.56
C ASP A 180 -7.72 6.37 11.15
N GLN A 181 -8.82 5.92 11.77
CA GLN A 181 -9.36 4.59 11.53
C GLN A 181 -9.94 4.43 10.11
N GLU A 182 -10.48 5.49 9.52
CA GLU A 182 -11.02 5.47 8.16
C GLU A 182 -9.88 5.30 7.13
N ILE A 183 -8.81 6.07 7.26
CA ILE A 183 -7.60 5.93 6.43
C ILE A 183 -7.00 4.53 6.59
N ALA A 184 -6.99 3.99 7.83
CA ALA A 184 -6.45 2.67 8.12
C ALA A 184 -7.23 1.52 7.47
N GLN A 185 -8.53 1.67 7.19
CA GLN A 185 -9.33 0.70 6.42
C GLN A 185 -8.95 0.66 4.95
N HIS A 186 -8.35 1.74 4.45
CA HIS A 186 -7.96 1.90 3.06
C HIS A 186 -6.42 1.79 2.89
N SER A 187 -5.82 2.62 2.06
CA SER A 187 -4.38 2.64 1.85
C SER A 187 -3.70 3.72 2.66
N ILE A 188 -3.00 3.33 3.73
CA ILE A 188 -2.19 4.25 4.54
C ILE A 188 -1.07 4.87 3.68
N TYR A 189 -0.45 4.10 2.79
CA TYR A 189 0.60 4.61 1.92
C TYR A 189 0.07 5.64 0.91
N ALA A 190 -1.16 5.47 0.42
CA ALA A 190 -1.80 6.51 -0.40
C ALA A 190 -1.99 7.82 0.38
N HIS A 191 -2.36 7.76 1.67
CA HIS A 191 -2.42 8.93 2.54
C HIS A 191 -1.04 9.59 2.70
N ILE A 192 0.00 8.80 2.96
CA ILE A 192 1.38 9.29 3.11
C ILE A 192 1.85 9.99 1.83
N GLU A 193 1.67 9.38 0.67
CA GLU A 193 2.20 9.89 -0.59
C GLU A 193 1.34 10.99 -1.22
N GLN A 194 0.00 10.84 -1.19
CA GLN A 194 -0.91 11.74 -1.90
C GLN A 194 -1.43 12.88 -1.04
N THR A 195 -1.62 12.67 0.27
CA THR A 195 -2.15 13.69 1.18
C THR A 195 -1.02 14.44 1.88
N LEU A 196 -0.05 13.72 2.44
CA LEU A 196 1.08 14.32 3.13
C LEU A 196 2.22 14.73 2.19
N ASN A 197 2.20 14.31 0.92
CA ASN A 197 3.27 14.51 -0.07
C ASN A 197 4.65 14.04 0.42
N LEU A 198 4.68 13.00 1.26
CA LEU A 198 5.90 12.36 1.70
C LEU A 198 6.28 11.26 0.72
N GLN A 199 7.57 11.07 0.47
CA GLN A 199 8.05 10.02 -0.43
C GLN A 199 8.61 8.86 0.38
N ILE A 200 8.01 7.68 0.20
CA ILE A 200 8.50 6.43 0.77
C ILE A 200 9.69 5.99 -0.08
N SER A 201 10.82 5.68 0.56
CA SER A 201 12.08 5.38 -0.15
C SER A 201 12.39 3.89 -0.19
N TYR A 202 12.61 3.29 0.98
CA TYR A 202 12.96 1.87 1.08
C TYR A 202 12.45 1.27 2.40
N ALA A 203 12.42 -0.05 2.45
CA ALA A 203 12.23 -0.79 3.69
C ALA A 203 13.31 -1.84 3.86
N GLN A 204 13.80 -1.99 5.09
CA GLN A 204 14.58 -3.14 5.50
C GLN A 204 13.60 -4.23 5.93
N ARG A 205 13.71 -5.41 5.32
CA ARG A 205 12.76 -6.51 5.50
C ARG A 205 13.42 -7.73 6.09
N THR A 206 12.72 -8.39 7.01
CA THR A 206 13.07 -9.70 7.55
C THR A 206 11.87 -10.63 7.39
N ILE A 207 12.13 -11.91 7.07
CA ILE A 207 11.09 -12.96 6.95
C ILE A 207 11.49 -14.11 7.84
N GLU A 208 10.61 -14.48 8.78
CA GLU A 208 10.86 -15.50 9.77
C GLU A 208 9.63 -16.40 9.97
N ALA A 209 9.86 -17.68 10.25
CA ALA A 209 8.83 -18.59 10.73
C ALA A 209 8.87 -18.60 12.27
N VAL A 210 7.77 -18.20 12.91
CA VAL A 210 7.70 -18.13 14.38
C VAL A 210 6.50 -18.92 14.92
N PRO A 211 6.54 -19.41 16.16
CA PRO A 211 5.39 -20.00 16.81
C PRO A 211 4.22 -19.01 16.84
N ARG A 212 3.00 -19.51 16.61
CA ARG A 212 1.79 -18.68 16.67
C ARG A 212 1.61 -18.04 18.04
N SER A 213 1.28 -16.79 18.08
CA SER A 213 0.93 -16.02 19.26
C SER A 213 -0.56 -16.17 19.64
N LYS A 214 -0.97 -15.60 20.77
CA LYS A 214 -2.39 -15.48 21.13
C LYS A 214 -3.16 -14.57 20.16
N ASP A 215 -2.51 -13.50 19.68
CA ASP A 215 -3.10 -12.59 18.69
C ASP A 215 -3.33 -13.32 17.36
N ASP A 216 -2.40 -14.17 16.92
CA ASP A 216 -2.57 -14.96 15.71
C ASP A 216 -3.77 -15.91 15.84
N GLN A 217 -3.92 -16.57 17.00
CA GLN A 217 -5.05 -17.47 17.26
C GLN A 217 -6.40 -16.74 17.26
N LEU A 218 -6.42 -15.48 17.71
CA LEU A 218 -7.64 -14.67 17.76
C LEU A 218 -8.03 -14.15 16.38
N HIS A 219 -7.05 -13.76 15.59
CA HIS A 219 -7.25 -12.96 14.38
C HIS A 219 -7.04 -13.70 13.06
N LEU A 220 -6.46 -14.90 13.06
CA LEU A 220 -6.18 -15.68 11.85
C LEU A 220 -6.93 -17.02 11.84
N ASP A 221 -7.29 -17.48 10.66
CA ASP A 221 -7.89 -18.81 10.45
C ASP A 221 -6.76 -19.85 10.25
N LEU A 222 -6.10 -20.22 11.36
CA LEU A 222 -4.87 -21.02 11.35
C LEU A 222 -5.05 -22.49 11.01
N GLU A 223 -6.29 -23.03 11.06
CA GLU A 223 -6.60 -24.44 10.71
C GLU A 223 -5.64 -25.46 11.34
N GLY A 224 -5.24 -25.23 12.61
CA GLY A 224 -4.32 -26.09 13.35
C GLY A 224 -2.83 -25.82 13.15
N GLN A 225 -2.45 -24.84 12.34
CA GLN A 225 -1.06 -24.45 12.14
C GLN A 225 -0.43 -24.01 13.47
N SER A 226 0.77 -24.50 13.76
CA SER A 226 1.52 -24.17 15.00
C SER A 226 2.43 -22.95 14.84
N HIS A 227 2.72 -22.54 13.62
CA HIS A 227 3.58 -21.41 13.25
C HIS A 227 2.88 -20.49 12.28
N VAL A 228 3.39 -19.28 12.17
CA VAL A 228 3.06 -18.28 11.16
C VAL A 228 4.34 -17.76 10.51
N ILE A 229 4.25 -17.22 9.30
CA ILE A 229 5.35 -16.46 8.71
C ILE A 229 5.17 -15.00 9.09
N VAL A 230 6.21 -14.39 9.63
CA VAL A 230 6.26 -12.96 9.97
C VAL A 230 7.16 -12.26 8.97
N VAL A 231 6.61 -11.27 8.31
CA VAL A 231 7.35 -10.33 7.47
C VAL A 231 7.44 -9.02 8.22
N SER A 232 8.62 -8.69 8.74
CA SER A 232 8.86 -7.43 9.43
C SER A 232 9.47 -6.42 8.47
N ASN A 233 9.01 -5.16 8.52
CA ASN A 233 9.60 -4.07 7.76
C ASN A 233 9.91 -2.89 8.68
N GLN A 234 11.10 -2.31 8.51
CA GLN A 234 11.44 -0.97 8.95
C GLN A 234 11.40 -0.08 7.71
N THR A 235 10.49 0.89 7.65
CA THR A 235 10.23 1.66 6.43
C THR A 235 10.67 3.11 6.62
N PHE A 236 11.34 3.65 5.59
CA PHE A 236 12.02 4.94 5.63
C PHE A 236 11.49 5.89 4.56
N LEU A 237 11.41 7.18 4.91
CA LEU A 237 11.15 8.27 4.00
C LEU A 237 12.39 8.60 3.16
N GLN A 238 12.21 9.40 2.11
CA GLN A 238 13.32 9.83 1.24
C GLN A 238 14.38 10.67 1.98
N ASP A 239 14.01 11.33 3.06
CA ASP A 239 14.93 12.09 3.92
C ASP A 239 15.70 11.23 4.93
N GLY A 240 15.49 9.90 4.91
CA GLY A 240 16.16 8.92 5.74
C GLY A 240 15.50 8.65 7.09
N ARG A 241 14.43 9.36 7.47
CA ARG A 241 13.71 9.09 8.73
C ARG A 241 12.91 7.82 8.64
N GLN A 242 12.98 6.97 9.66
CA GLN A 242 12.09 5.83 9.81
C GLN A 242 10.72 6.30 10.29
N PHE A 243 9.67 6.00 9.53
CA PHE A 243 8.32 6.40 9.90
C PHE A 243 7.43 5.24 10.35
N GLU A 244 7.82 3.99 10.02
CA GLU A 244 7.02 2.81 10.29
C GLU A 244 7.88 1.60 10.66
N TYR A 245 7.37 0.80 11.60
CA TYR A 245 7.70 -0.60 11.80
C TYR A 245 6.44 -1.44 11.63
N THR A 246 6.51 -2.49 10.82
CA THR A 246 5.38 -3.38 10.56
C THR A 246 5.76 -4.84 10.78
N GLU A 247 4.86 -5.60 11.39
CA GLU A 247 4.85 -7.06 11.33
C GLU A 247 3.59 -7.51 10.58
N SER A 248 3.78 -8.14 9.42
CA SER A 248 2.71 -8.83 8.68
C SER A 248 2.82 -10.31 8.97
N ARG A 249 1.84 -10.86 9.68
CA ARG A 249 1.81 -12.23 10.17
C ARG A 249 0.87 -13.06 9.30
N HIS A 250 1.40 -14.05 8.59
CA HIS A 250 0.71 -14.80 7.54
C HIS A 250 0.43 -16.25 7.95
N THR A 251 -0.71 -16.78 7.55
CA THR A 251 -0.96 -18.22 7.58
C THR A 251 -0.04 -18.93 6.58
N LEU A 252 0.42 -20.14 6.91
CA LEU A 252 1.41 -20.87 6.09
C LEU A 252 0.86 -21.26 4.71
N ASP A 253 -0.42 -21.63 4.64
CA ASP A 253 -1.10 -22.09 3.43
C ASP A 253 -1.29 -21.00 2.37
N LYS A 254 -1.23 -19.73 2.78
CA LYS A 254 -1.41 -18.57 1.90
C LYS A 254 -0.13 -17.75 1.72
N PHE A 255 0.96 -18.12 2.37
CA PHE A 255 2.24 -17.45 2.20
C PHE A 255 3.07 -18.18 1.14
N TYR A 256 3.32 -17.48 0.05
CA TYR A 256 4.25 -17.92 -0.99
C TYR A 256 5.24 -16.79 -1.27
N PHE A 257 6.51 -17.11 -1.17
CA PHE A 257 7.60 -16.20 -1.45
C PHE A 257 8.37 -16.67 -2.69
N SER A 258 8.60 -15.78 -3.63
CA SER A 258 9.43 -16.03 -4.80
C SER A 258 10.28 -14.81 -5.13
N ASP A 259 11.52 -15.03 -5.42
CA ASP A 259 12.47 -14.00 -5.85
C ASP A 259 13.25 -14.45 -7.08
N ILE A 260 13.75 -13.50 -7.86
CA ILE A 260 14.58 -13.77 -9.02
C ILE A 260 16.02 -13.42 -8.70
N ALA A 261 16.81 -14.43 -8.35
CA ALA A 261 18.25 -14.26 -8.20
C ALA A 261 18.90 -14.02 -9.58
N ARG A 262 19.70 -12.97 -9.67
CA ARG A 262 20.52 -12.66 -10.87
C ARG A 262 21.98 -12.81 -10.54
N ARG A 263 22.78 -13.23 -11.54
CA ARG A 263 24.22 -13.34 -11.45
C ARG A 263 24.88 -12.40 -12.45
#